data_7f58cbfc93f9c2683e1d89c83996043e
#
_entry.id   7f58cbfc93f9c2683e1d89c83996043e
#
_cell.length_a   1.000
_cell.length_b   1.000
_cell.length_c   1.000
_cell.angle_alpha   90.00
_cell.angle_beta   90.00
_cell.angle_gamma   90.00
#
_symmetry.space_group_name_H-M   'P 1'
#
loop_
_entity.id
_entity.type
_entity.pdbx_description
1 polymer ?
#
loop_
_entity_poly.entity_id
_entity_poly.type
_entity_poly.pdbx_seq_one_letter_code
_entity_poly.pdbx_strand_id
1 'polypeptide(L)'
;MFGWRSFILYNRFRYSPTTTMHFFPFLAAFVGGEIVEMISNTGAVAKLVLLILLAFSLVSWAIILTKWSLLRRARMQSGRFVRAFRKAQRLQDVAAVADQFRPSPLVGVFEGGFEELKRQVGVTGMLRNLTAIQRGMQIGASEEITRLERNVPWLAITAAVTPFVGLFGTVWGIIDAFHGLGTAGAATLRAVAPGISEALITTAAGLAAAIPAVVAYNLIGASIREFAARSDDFSLEVLNAVEHSQAQATAVAADVRR
;
A
#
# COMPACT_ATOMS: atom_id res chain seq x y z
N MET A 1 15.18 3.84 33.19
CA MET A 1 14.14 4.84 33.39
C MET A 1 14.36 6.01 32.42
N PHE A 2 14.52 5.71 31.15
CA PHE A 2 14.69 6.71 30.07
C PHE A 2 14.22 6.05 28.78
N GLY A 3 13.12 6.50 28.20
CA GLY A 3 12.74 5.98 26.88
C GLY A 3 11.32 6.25 26.39
N TRP A 4 10.42 6.75 27.23
CA TRP A 4 8.99 6.92 26.84
C TRP A 4 8.60 8.35 26.39
N ARG A 5 9.45 9.34 26.57
CA ARG A 5 9.16 10.74 26.20
C ARG A 5 9.45 11.08 24.73
N SER A 6 10.36 10.35 24.09
CA SER A 6 10.71 10.60 22.69
C SER A 6 9.70 10.05 21.68
N PHE A 7 8.88 9.05 22.07
CA PHE A 7 7.89 8.44 21.18
C PHE A 7 6.61 9.28 21.02
N ILE A 8 6.32 10.17 21.98
CA ILE A 8 5.11 11.02 21.95
C ILE A 8 5.30 12.25 21.05
N LEU A 9 6.53 12.70 20.82
CA LEU A 9 6.80 13.86 19.97
C LEU A 9 6.81 13.56 18.48
N TYR A 10 7.00 12.29 18.07
CA TYR A 10 6.95 11.90 16.65
C TYR A 10 5.54 11.87 16.06
N ASN A 11 4.50 11.80 16.89
CA ASN A 11 3.10 11.69 16.44
C ASN A 11 2.38 13.05 16.32
N ARG A 12 3.10 14.18 16.44
CA ARG A 12 2.53 15.53 16.38
C ARG A 12 2.76 16.25 15.04
N PHE A 13 3.26 15.56 14.02
CA PHE A 13 3.16 16.06 12.66
C PHE A 13 1.74 15.83 12.15
N ARG A 14 0.89 16.72 12.56
CA ARG A 14 -0.45 16.94 12.03
C ARG A 14 -0.25 17.33 10.55
N TYR A 15 -0.40 16.38 9.64
CA TYR A 15 -0.50 16.67 8.22
C TYR A 15 -1.71 17.58 8.02
N SER A 16 -1.45 18.85 7.85
CA SER A 16 -2.43 19.81 7.37
C SER A 16 -2.87 19.38 5.97
N PRO A 17 -4.16 19.22 5.70
CA PRO A 17 -4.65 18.81 4.39
C PRO A 17 -4.39 19.85 3.28
N THR A 18 -3.83 21.00 3.60
CA THR A 18 -3.58 22.10 2.66
C THR A 18 -2.28 21.97 1.87
N THR A 19 -1.34 21.09 2.27
CA THR A 19 -0.03 20.98 1.57
C THR A 19 -0.07 20.08 0.33
N THR A 20 -1.08 19.23 0.16
CA THR A 20 -1.20 18.35 -1.01
C THR A 20 -1.83 19.00 -2.23
N MET A 21 -2.42 20.19 -2.08
CA MET A 21 -3.17 20.83 -3.18
C MET A 21 -2.28 21.71 -4.08
N HIS A 22 -1.05 22.03 -3.65
CA HIS A 22 -0.15 22.92 -4.42
C HIS A 22 0.84 22.17 -5.34
N PHE A 23 0.93 20.84 -5.25
CA PHE A 23 1.80 20.06 -6.14
C PHE A 23 1.19 19.83 -7.54
N PHE A 24 -0.14 19.80 -7.63
CA PHE A 24 -0.86 19.60 -8.88
C PHE A 24 -0.72 20.76 -9.88
N PRO A 25 -0.83 22.03 -9.47
CA PRO A 25 -0.64 23.14 -10.40
C PRO A 25 0.81 23.29 -10.87
N PHE A 26 1.80 22.88 -10.09
CA PHE A 26 3.20 22.90 -10.52
C PHE A 26 3.48 21.86 -11.61
N LEU A 27 2.85 20.68 -11.53
CA LEU A 27 2.91 19.66 -12.58
C LEU A 27 2.16 20.13 -13.84
N ALA A 28 1.04 20.78 -13.68
CA ALA A 28 0.24 21.33 -14.80
C ALA A 28 0.92 22.52 -15.49
N ALA A 29 1.65 23.36 -14.74
CA ALA A 29 2.43 24.47 -15.30
C ALA A 29 3.70 23.98 -16.02
N PHE A 30 4.27 22.84 -15.59
CA PHE A 30 5.42 22.22 -16.27
C PHE A 30 5.01 21.52 -17.58
N VAL A 31 3.73 21.21 -17.77
CA VAL A 31 3.14 20.73 -19.04
C VAL A 31 2.65 21.91 -19.90
N GLY A 32 3.31 23.08 -19.77
CA GLY A 32 3.03 24.24 -20.62
C GLY A 32 3.20 23.93 -22.10
N GLY A 33 2.54 24.69 -22.96
CA GLY A 33 2.43 24.45 -24.39
C GLY A 33 3.72 24.08 -25.14
N GLU A 34 4.89 24.55 -24.65
CA GLU A 34 6.20 24.22 -25.21
C GLU A 34 6.55 22.71 -25.14
N ILE A 35 6.21 22.02 -24.03
CA ILE A 35 6.44 20.58 -23.90
C ILE A 35 5.51 19.80 -24.83
N VAL A 36 4.26 20.23 -24.97
CA VAL A 36 3.29 19.62 -25.90
C VAL A 36 3.74 19.80 -27.35
N GLU A 37 4.25 20.97 -27.69
CA GLU A 37 4.78 21.25 -29.03
C GLU A 37 6.06 20.44 -29.32
N MET A 38 6.96 20.32 -28.34
CA MET A 38 8.13 19.46 -28.43
C MET A 38 7.74 17.98 -28.63
N ILE A 39 6.76 17.48 -27.89
CA ILE A 39 6.26 16.10 -28.02
C ILE A 39 5.57 15.90 -29.38
N SER A 40 4.90 16.90 -29.94
CA SER A 40 4.22 16.77 -31.24
C SER A 40 5.21 16.56 -32.39
N ASN A 41 6.38 17.15 -32.31
CA ASN A 41 7.44 17.07 -33.32
C ASN A 41 8.42 15.91 -33.11
N THR A 42 8.30 15.17 -31.99
CA THR A 42 9.18 14.06 -31.61
C THR A 42 9.06 12.87 -32.58
N GLY A 43 10.15 12.13 -32.76
CA GLY A 43 10.17 10.90 -33.57
C GLY A 43 9.20 9.82 -33.04
N ALA A 44 8.81 8.90 -33.94
CA ALA A 44 7.80 7.86 -33.61
C ALA A 44 8.17 6.98 -32.41
N VAL A 45 9.46 6.62 -32.27
CA VAL A 45 9.95 5.77 -31.16
C VAL A 45 9.88 6.53 -29.82
N ALA A 46 10.28 7.79 -29.78
CA ALA A 46 10.20 8.59 -28.58
C ALA A 46 8.74 8.82 -28.14
N LYS A 47 7.80 9.01 -29.08
CA LYS A 47 6.35 9.05 -28.79
C LYS A 47 5.86 7.76 -28.14
N LEU A 48 6.27 6.61 -28.66
CA LEU A 48 5.91 5.29 -28.13
C LEU A 48 6.46 5.12 -26.69
N VAL A 49 7.73 5.50 -26.46
CA VAL A 49 8.35 5.49 -25.14
C VAL A 49 7.56 6.37 -24.15
N LEU A 50 7.25 7.61 -24.53
CA LEU A 50 6.48 8.51 -23.68
C LEU A 50 5.07 7.98 -23.38
N LEU A 51 4.41 7.34 -24.34
CA LEU A 51 3.10 6.71 -24.16
C LEU A 51 3.17 5.55 -23.15
N ILE A 52 4.19 4.70 -23.26
CA ILE A 52 4.44 3.62 -22.30
C ILE A 52 4.67 4.18 -20.90
N LEU A 53 5.51 5.20 -20.76
CA LEU A 53 5.79 5.85 -19.48
C LEU A 53 4.54 6.50 -18.88
N LEU A 54 3.71 7.12 -19.71
CA LEU A 54 2.42 7.66 -19.29
C LEU A 54 1.48 6.56 -18.75
N ALA A 55 1.40 5.43 -19.45
CA ALA A 55 0.58 4.29 -19.00
C ALA A 55 1.07 3.77 -17.65
N PHE A 56 2.38 3.57 -17.46
CA PHE A 56 2.95 3.19 -16.17
C PHE A 56 2.65 4.22 -15.08
N SER A 57 2.76 5.51 -15.38
CA SER A 57 2.46 6.59 -14.45
C SER A 57 0.99 6.57 -14.02
N LEU A 58 0.04 6.46 -14.96
CA LEU A 58 -1.40 6.41 -14.66
C LEU A 58 -1.76 5.20 -13.79
N VAL A 59 -1.23 4.02 -14.12
CA VAL A 59 -1.44 2.79 -13.31
C VAL A 59 -0.88 2.98 -11.91
N SER A 60 0.33 3.52 -11.77
CA SER A 60 0.94 3.79 -10.46
C SER A 60 0.11 4.74 -9.62
N TRP A 61 -0.33 5.86 -10.18
CA TRP A 61 -1.18 6.81 -9.46
C TRP A 61 -2.52 6.21 -9.05
N ALA A 62 -3.15 5.40 -9.90
CA ALA A 62 -4.36 4.67 -9.55
C ALA A 62 -4.15 3.74 -8.34
N ILE A 63 -3.04 2.99 -8.31
CA ILE A 63 -2.68 2.12 -7.19
C ILE A 63 -2.40 2.95 -5.93
N ILE A 64 -1.61 4.01 -6.03
CA ILE A 64 -1.24 4.89 -4.91
C ILE A 64 -2.50 5.43 -4.24
N LEU A 65 -3.41 6.04 -5.00
CA LEU A 65 -4.61 6.69 -4.47
C LEU A 65 -5.56 5.67 -3.82
N THR A 66 -5.78 4.52 -4.48
CA THR A 66 -6.64 3.47 -3.94
C THR A 66 -6.06 2.85 -2.67
N LYS A 67 -4.76 2.55 -2.63
CA LYS A 67 -4.10 1.98 -1.45
C LYS A 67 -4.01 2.99 -0.31
N TRP A 68 -3.69 4.24 -0.59
CA TRP A 68 -3.67 5.29 0.42
C TRP A 68 -5.02 5.42 1.14
N SER A 69 -6.11 5.50 0.38
CA SER A 69 -7.46 5.59 0.95
C SER A 69 -7.84 4.35 1.73
N LEU A 70 -7.52 3.15 1.22
CA LEU A 70 -7.77 1.87 1.87
C LEU A 70 -7.04 1.75 3.21
N LEU A 71 -5.72 2.00 3.23
CA LEU A 71 -4.90 1.90 4.44
C LEU A 71 -5.31 2.94 5.49
N ARG A 72 -5.66 4.16 5.08
CA ARG A 72 -6.19 5.18 5.99
C ARG A 72 -7.50 4.73 6.65
N ARG A 73 -8.43 4.18 5.88
CA ARG A 73 -9.70 3.64 6.41
C ARG A 73 -9.45 2.43 7.32
N ALA A 74 -8.59 1.49 6.89
CA ALA A 74 -8.23 0.31 7.66
C ALA A 74 -7.66 0.71 9.04
N ARG A 75 -6.77 1.70 9.10
CA ARG A 75 -6.18 2.18 10.35
C ARG A 75 -7.23 2.76 11.31
N MET A 76 -8.15 3.58 10.80
CA MET A 76 -9.24 4.14 11.61
C MET A 76 -10.19 3.06 12.13
N GLN A 77 -10.57 2.11 11.28
CA GLN A 77 -11.49 1.04 11.64
C GLN A 77 -10.85 0.04 12.60
N SER A 78 -9.56 -0.28 12.44
CA SER A 78 -8.83 -1.14 13.39
C SER A 78 -8.83 -0.54 14.80
N GLY A 79 -8.60 0.76 14.93
CA GLY A 79 -8.67 1.41 16.24
C GLY A 79 -10.08 1.42 16.85
N ARG A 80 -11.13 1.47 16.02
CA ARG A 80 -12.52 1.35 16.49
C ARG A 80 -12.84 -0.08 16.90
N PHE A 81 -12.41 -1.06 16.11
CA PHE A 81 -12.65 -2.47 16.36
C PHE A 81 -12.02 -2.95 17.67
N VAL A 82 -10.73 -2.62 17.91
CA VAL A 82 -10.06 -2.96 19.17
C VAL A 82 -10.79 -2.35 20.38
N ARG A 83 -11.28 -1.11 20.27
CA ARG A 83 -12.08 -0.51 21.36
C ARG A 83 -13.42 -1.22 21.57
N ALA A 84 -14.07 -1.66 20.50
CA ALA A 84 -15.30 -2.44 20.59
C ALA A 84 -15.04 -3.81 21.24
N PHE A 85 -13.97 -4.49 20.82
CA PHE A 85 -13.52 -5.77 21.39
C PHE A 85 -13.28 -5.66 22.89
N ARG A 86 -12.52 -4.66 23.35
CA ARG A 86 -12.19 -4.48 24.77
C ARG A 86 -13.38 -4.09 25.65
N LYS A 87 -14.46 -3.56 25.06
CA LYS A 87 -15.69 -3.20 25.78
C LYS A 87 -16.69 -4.34 25.84
N ALA A 88 -16.59 -5.31 24.95
CA ALA A 88 -17.52 -6.42 24.88
C ALA A 88 -17.30 -7.39 26.06
N GLN A 89 -18.40 -7.89 26.61
CA GLN A 89 -18.36 -8.92 27.66
C GLN A 89 -18.30 -10.33 27.06
N ARG A 90 -18.78 -10.52 25.84
CA ARG A 90 -18.82 -11.81 25.17
C ARG A 90 -18.24 -11.70 23.75
N LEU A 91 -17.48 -12.71 23.34
CA LEU A 91 -16.92 -12.78 21.97
C LEU A 91 -18.01 -12.83 20.90
N GLN A 92 -19.17 -13.38 21.22
CA GLN A 92 -20.33 -13.43 20.32
C GLN A 92 -20.86 -12.03 19.97
N ASP A 93 -20.86 -11.10 20.92
CA ASP A 93 -21.30 -9.72 20.72
C ASP A 93 -20.34 -8.98 19.78
N VAL A 94 -19.03 -9.28 19.88
CA VAL A 94 -18.03 -8.75 18.94
C VAL A 94 -18.27 -9.31 17.54
N ALA A 95 -18.51 -10.61 17.42
CA ALA A 95 -18.75 -11.26 16.13
C ALA A 95 -19.98 -10.67 15.41
N ALA A 96 -21.04 -10.34 16.15
CA ALA A 96 -22.25 -9.76 15.57
C ALA A 96 -22.04 -8.38 14.93
N VAL A 97 -21.01 -7.63 15.36
CA VAL A 97 -20.74 -6.27 14.86
C VAL A 97 -19.43 -6.17 14.06
N ALA A 98 -18.67 -7.26 13.94
CA ALA A 98 -17.33 -7.25 13.35
C ALA A 98 -17.31 -6.69 11.92
N ASP A 99 -18.26 -7.06 11.08
CA ASP A 99 -18.36 -6.62 9.69
C ASP A 99 -18.47 -5.10 9.52
N GLN A 100 -19.01 -4.40 10.51
CA GLN A 100 -19.15 -2.93 10.48
C GLN A 100 -17.80 -2.21 10.51
N PHE A 101 -16.75 -2.91 10.92
CA PHE A 101 -15.38 -2.37 11.02
C PHE A 101 -14.51 -2.70 9.80
N ARG A 102 -15.04 -3.32 8.75
CA ARG A 102 -14.30 -3.48 7.50
C ARG A 102 -13.99 -2.09 6.88
N PRO A 103 -12.82 -1.87 6.34
CA PRO A 103 -11.79 -2.83 5.92
C PRO A 103 -10.66 -3.06 6.95
N SER A 104 -10.95 -3.17 8.24
CA SER A 104 -9.94 -3.49 9.25
C SER A 104 -9.42 -4.93 9.07
N PRO A 105 -8.10 -5.15 8.95
CA PRO A 105 -7.53 -6.50 8.89
C PRO A 105 -7.79 -7.30 10.18
N LEU A 106 -7.92 -6.63 11.33
CA LEU A 106 -8.18 -7.28 12.61
C LEU A 106 -9.53 -8.00 12.66
N VAL A 107 -10.47 -7.62 11.80
CA VAL A 107 -11.75 -8.32 11.65
C VAL A 107 -11.52 -9.73 11.13
N GLY A 108 -10.74 -9.90 10.05
CA GLY A 108 -10.42 -11.22 9.51
C GLY A 108 -9.61 -12.09 10.49
N VAL A 109 -8.71 -11.49 11.25
CA VAL A 109 -8.00 -12.18 12.33
C VAL A 109 -8.98 -12.72 13.38
N PHE A 110 -9.89 -11.88 13.85
CA PHE A 110 -10.90 -12.25 14.84
C PHE A 110 -11.84 -13.34 14.31
N GLU A 111 -12.35 -13.19 13.10
CA GLU A 111 -13.25 -14.15 12.46
C GLU A 111 -12.60 -15.52 12.31
N GLY A 112 -11.33 -15.59 11.86
CA GLY A 112 -10.62 -16.86 11.74
C GLY A 112 -10.46 -17.60 13.07
N GLY A 113 -10.20 -16.89 14.16
CA GLY A 113 -10.15 -17.46 15.52
C GLY A 113 -11.54 -17.81 16.06
N PHE A 114 -12.53 -16.97 15.83
CA PHE A 114 -13.88 -17.15 16.33
C PHE A 114 -14.61 -18.31 15.65
N GLU A 115 -14.43 -18.52 14.35
CA GLU A 115 -14.97 -19.66 13.63
C GLU A 115 -14.41 -20.97 14.16
N GLU A 116 -13.11 -21.04 14.45
CA GLU A 116 -12.49 -22.22 15.04
C GLU A 116 -13.01 -22.47 16.45
N LEU A 117 -13.15 -21.41 17.27
CA LEU A 117 -13.75 -21.49 18.61
C LEU A 117 -15.18 -22.05 18.54
N LYS A 118 -16.00 -21.51 17.64
CA LYS A 118 -17.40 -21.95 17.42
C LYS A 118 -17.47 -23.41 16.99
N ARG A 119 -16.56 -23.86 16.12
CA ARG A 119 -16.47 -25.24 15.68
C ARG A 119 -16.17 -26.19 16.83
N GLN A 120 -15.18 -25.84 17.68
CA GLN A 120 -14.83 -26.68 18.84
C GLN A 120 -15.94 -26.77 19.87
N VAL A 121 -16.53 -25.65 20.24
CA VAL A 121 -17.64 -25.60 21.21
C VAL A 121 -18.88 -26.30 20.69
N GLY A 122 -19.19 -26.16 19.38
CA GLY A 122 -20.35 -26.79 18.76
C GLY A 122 -20.25 -28.32 18.68
N VAL A 123 -19.05 -28.90 18.56
CA VAL A 123 -18.83 -30.34 18.46
C VAL A 123 -18.65 -31.00 19.84
N THR A 124 -17.94 -30.36 20.74
CA THR A 124 -17.49 -30.98 22.01
C THR A 124 -18.08 -30.34 23.27
N GLY A 125 -18.79 -29.22 23.15
CA GLY A 125 -19.29 -28.43 24.27
C GLY A 125 -18.20 -27.76 25.09
N MET A 126 -16.93 -28.00 24.80
CA MET A 126 -15.76 -27.46 25.52
C MET A 126 -14.67 -27.03 24.56
N LEU A 127 -13.92 -26.01 24.98
CA LEU A 127 -12.69 -25.61 24.31
C LEU A 127 -11.61 -26.66 24.58
N ARG A 128 -11.04 -27.26 23.54
CA ARG A 128 -10.02 -28.31 23.65
C ARG A 128 -8.63 -27.87 23.21
N ASN A 129 -8.55 -26.96 22.26
CA ASN A 129 -7.28 -26.68 21.57
C ASN A 129 -7.14 -25.18 21.24
N LEU A 130 -6.50 -24.41 22.12
CA LEU A 130 -6.15 -23.01 21.91
C LEU A 130 -5.21 -22.82 20.71
N THR A 131 -4.31 -23.77 20.48
CA THR A 131 -3.39 -23.70 19.33
C THR A 131 -4.14 -23.75 17.99
N ALA A 132 -5.27 -24.44 17.92
CA ALA A 132 -6.09 -24.45 16.72
C ALA A 132 -6.76 -23.07 16.48
N ILE A 133 -7.22 -22.41 17.53
CA ILE A 133 -7.74 -21.03 17.45
C ILE A 133 -6.66 -20.06 16.99
N GLN A 134 -5.44 -20.19 17.55
CA GLN A 134 -4.30 -19.39 17.15
C GLN A 134 -3.97 -19.59 15.65
N ARG A 135 -3.98 -20.83 15.16
CA ARG A 135 -3.79 -21.09 13.72
C ARG A 135 -4.90 -20.47 12.86
N GLY A 136 -6.16 -20.54 13.31
CA GLY A 136 -7.27 -19.89 12.61
C GLY A 136 -7.05 -18.38 12.48
N MET A 137 -6.60 -17.70 13.54
CA MET A 137 -6.26 -16.29 13.52
C MET A 137 -5.08 -15.99 12.61
N GLN A 138 -4.03 -16.83 12.60
CA GLN A 138 -2.89 -16.67 11.70
C GLN A 138 -3.28 -16.80 10.22
N ILE A 139 -4.18 -17.73 9.90
CA ILE A 139 -4.73 -17.85 8.53
C ILE A 139 -5.48 -16.57 8.16
N GLY A 140 -6.39 -16.10 9.01
CA GLY A 140 -7.12 -14.85 8.77
C GLY A 140 -6.19 -13.63 8.64
N ALA A 141 -5.14 -13.56 9.46
CA ALA A 141 -4.11 -12.52 9.34
C ALA A 141 -3.38 -12.57 7.99
N SER A 142 -2.96 -13.76 7.57
CA SER A 142 -2.25 -13.97 6.30
C SER A 142 -3.11 -13.58 5.10
N GLU A 143 -4.39 -13.95 5.10
CA GLU A 143 -5.35 -13.60 4.05
C GLU A 143 -5.55 -12.08 3.94
N GLU A 144 -5.72 -11.40 5.06
CA GLU A 144 -5.89 -9.94 5.08
C GLU A 144 -4.62 -9.19 4.66
N ILE A 145 -3.44 -9.66 5.08
CA ILE A 145 -2.16 -9.08 4.65
C ILE A 145 -1.97 -9.28 3.15
N THR A 146 -2.21 -10.47 2.62
CA THR A 146 -2.16 -10.77 1.18
C THR A 146 -3.11 -9.84 0.39
N ARG A 147 -4.30 -9.58 0.92
CA ARG A 147 -5.26 -8.64 0.35
C ARG A 147 -4.74 -7.20 0.33
N LEU A 148 -4.06 -6.77 1.39
CA LEU A 148 -3.43 -5.45 1.45
C LEU A 148 -2.24 -5.33 0.48
N GLU A 149 -1.47 -6.39 0.28
CA GLU A 149 -0.33 -6.43 -0.65
C GLU A 149 -0.72 -6.48 -2.12
N ARG A 150 -1.94 -6.91 -2.42
CA ARG A 150 -2.42 -7.04 -3.80
C ARG A 150 -2.17 -5.75 -4.59
N ASN A 151 -1.60 -5.88 -5.78
CA ASN A 151 -1.21 -4.80 -6.71
C ASN A 151 -0.05 -3.89 -6.23
N VAL A 152 0.46 -4.00 -5.01
CA VAL A 152 1.62 -3.23 -4.55
C VAL A 152 2.89 -3.58 -5.33
N PRO A 153 3.14 -4.84 -5.74
CA PRO A 153 4.30 -5.18 -6.57
C PRO A 153 4.39 -4.41 -7.90
N TRP A 154 3.28 -3.97 -8.47
CA TRP A 154 3.28 -3.14 -9.68
C TRP A 154 3.99 -1.80 -9.48
N LEU A 155 3.95 -1.22 -8.27
CA LEU A 155 4.70 -0.01 -7.95
C LEU A 155 6.21 -0.27 -7.95
N ALA A 156 6.65 -1.42 -7.45
CA ALA A 156 8.05 -1.82 -7.49
C ALA A 156 8.53 -2.03 -8.95
N ILE A 157 7.72 -2.69 -9.77
CA ILE A 157 7.99 -2.89 -11.20
C ILE A 157 8.10 -1.53 -11.90
N THR A 158 7.15 -0.64 -11.71
CA THR A 158 7.19 0.71 -12.29
C THR A 158 8.44 1.44 -11.88
N ALA A 159 8.77 1.47 -10.57
CA ALA A 159 9.95 2.13 -10.05
C ALA A 159 11.26 1.59 -10.65
N ALA A 160 11.33 0.28 -10.90
CA ALA A 160 12.52 -0.37 -11.46
C ALA A 160 12.62 -0.22 -12.98
N VAL A 161 11.52 -0.31 -13.70
CA VAL A 161 11.50 -0.41 -15.17
C VAL A 161 11.49 0.96 -15.87
N THR A 162 10.73 1.92 -15.34
CA THR A 162 10.51 3.19 -16.07
C THR A 162 11.77 4.02 -16.27
N PRO A 163 12.82 4.04 -15.40
CA PRO A 163 14.06 4.72 -15.69
C PRO A 163 14.81 4.11 -16.89
N PHE A 164 14.76 2.78 -17.02
CA PHE A 164 15.39 2.09 -18.15
C PHE A 164 14.65 2.32 -19.46
N VAL A 165 13.31 2.37 -19.41
CA VAL A 165 12.49 2.75 -20.57
C VAL A 165 12.80 4.18 -21.00
N GLY A 166 12.96 5.11 -20.05
CA GLY A 166 13.40 6.48 -20.32
C GLY A 166 14.81 6.53 -20.93
N LEU A 167 15.75 5.77 -20.37
CA LEU A 167 17.12 5.67 -20.89
C LEU A 167 17.14 5.09 -22.32
N PHE A 168 16.33 4.06 -22.59
CA PHE A 168 16.17 3.54 -23.94
C PHE A 168 15.72 4.64 -24.92
N GLY A 169 14.78 5.49 -24.50
CA GLY A 169 14.33 6.63 -25.28
C GLY A 169 15.46 7.62 -25.60
N THR A 170 16.36 7.90 -24.63
CA THR A 170 17.53 8.77 -24.91
C THR A 170 18.53 8.14 -25.87
N VAL A 171 18.86 6.87 -25.68
CA VAL A 171 19.81 6.19 -26.57
C VAL A 171 19.29 6.19 -28.00
N TRP A 172 18.01 5.84 -28.16
CA TRP A 172 17.37 5.84 -29.49
C TRP A 172 17.34 7.24 -30.13
N GLY A 173 16.91 8.26 -29.37
CA GLY A 173 16.81 9.63 -29.87
C GLY A 173 18.15 10.23 -30.25
N ILE A 174 19.23 9.89 -29.54
CA ILE A 174 20.60 10.29 -29.93
C ILE A 174 21.03 9.59 -31.21
N ILE A 175 20.76 8.29 -31.35
CA ILE A 175 21.06 7.54 -32.58
C ILE A 175 20.34 8.19 -33.80
N ASP A 176 19.05 8.49 -33.62
CA ASP A 176 18.25 9.09 -34.70
C ASP A 176 18.75 10.48 -35.09
N ALA A 177 19.11 11.32 -34.10
CA ALA A 177 19.69 12.64 -34.32
C ALA A 177 21.01 12.58 -35.13
N PHE A 178 21.90 11.64 -34.79
CA PHE A 178 23.17 11.47 -35.55
C PHE A 178 22.96 10.82 -36.89
N HIS A 179 22.00 9.93 -37.06
CA HIS A 179 21.66 9.35 -38.36
C HIS A 179 21.17 10.43 -39.32
N GLY A 180 20.33 11.35 -38.87
CA GLY A 180 19.87 12.51 -39.66
C GLY A 180 21.01 13.43 -40.09
N LEU A 181 22.05 13.58 -39.27
CA LEU A 181 23.23 14.39 -39.58
C LEU A 181 24.05 13.80 -40.76
N GLY A 182 24.20 12.46 -40.81
CA GLY A 182 24.93 11.76 -41.86
C GLY A 182 24.28 11.89 -43.24
N THR A 183 22.98 12.10 -43.30
CA THR A 183 22.20 12.23 -44.56
C THR A 183 22.08 13.68 -45.04
N ALA A 184 22.20 14.67 -44.16
CA ALA A 184 21.95 16.09 -44.49
C ALA A 184 23.15 16.86 -45.07
N GLY A 185 24.35 16.27 -45.14
CA GLY A 185 25.54 16.85 -45.76
C GLY A 185 26.15 18.09 -45.09
N ALA A 186 25.52 18.65 -44.08
CA ALA A 186 25.97 19.81 -43.29
C ALA A 186 25.99 19.49 -41.82
N ALA A 187 27.16 19.17 -41.28
CA ALA A 187 27.37 18.86 -39.84
C ALA A 187 27.28 20.12 -38.99
N THR A 188 26.07 20.53 -38.62
CA THR A 188 25.89 21.66 -37.70
C THR A 188 25.23 21.19 -36.40
N LEU A 189 25.69 21.71 -35.24
CA LEU A 189 25.09 21.43 -33.94
C LEU A 189 23.58 21.75 -33.90
N ARG A 190 23.17 22.75 -34.69
CA ARG A 190 21.75 23.15 -34.80
C ARG A 190 20.87 22.03 -35.36
N ALA A 191 21.41 21.14 -36.17
CA ALA A 191 20.65 20.06 -36.79
C ALA A 191 20.35 18.90 -35.79
N VAL A 192 21.25 18.65 -34.83
CA VAL A 192 21.08 17.56 -33.80
C VAL A 192 20.47 18.01 -32.49
N ALA A 193 20.54 19.30 -32.17
CA ALA A 193 20.07 19.84 -30.90
C ALA A 193 18.60 19.50 -30.58
N PRO A 194 17.63 19.56 -31.50
CA PRO A 194 16.26 19.16 -31.22
C PRO A 194 16.14 17.69 -30.82
N GLY A 195 16.75 16.76 -31.58
CA GLY A 195 16.68 15.33 -31.29
C GLY A 195 17.33 14.95 -29.96
N ILE A 196 18.43 15.61 -29.56
CA ILE A 196 19.06 15.43 -28.26
C ILE A 196 18.13 15.93 -27.14
N SER A 197 17.50 17.09 -27.34
CA SER A 197 16.56 17.66 -26.36
C SER A 197 15.36 16.73 -26.13
N GLU A 198 14.77 16.22 -27.20
CA GLU A 198 13.67 15.25 -27.15
C GLU A 198 14.08 13.95 -26.44
N ALA A 199 15.28 13.46 -26.71
CA ALA A 199 15.84 12.30 -26.04
C ALA A 199 15.89 12.51 -24.52
N LEU A 200 16.40 13.64 -24.05
CA LEU A 200 16.51 13.95 -22.61
C LEU A 200 15.14 14.02 -21.92
N ILE A 201 14.10 14.45 -22.62
CA ILE A 201 12.73 14.48 -22.10
C ILE A 201 12.25 13.07 -21.75
N THR A 202 12.57 12.06 -22.55
CA THR A 202 12.15 10.67 -22.28
C THR A 202 12.74 10.13 -20.97
N THR A 203 14.02 10.43 -20.68
CA THR A 203 14.61 10.06 -19.38
C THR A 203 14.00 10.82 -18.22
N ALA A 204 13.77 12.13 -18.37
CA ALA A 204 13.10 12.93 -17.35
C ALA A 204 11.69 12.39 -17.03
N ALA A 205 10.93 11.99 -18.08
CA ALA A 205 9.62 11.37 -17.93
C ALA A 205 9.70 10.01 -17.22
N GLY A 206 10.72 9.18 -17.54
CA GLY A 206 10.97 7.91 -16.87
C GLY A 206 11.22 8.07 -15.37
N LEU A 207 12.03 9.05 -14.98
CA LEU A 207 12.31 9.38 -13.59
C LEU A 207 11.08 9.97 -12.88
N ALA A 208 10.32 10.81 -13.56
CA ALA A 208 9.08 11.39 -13.03
C ALA A 208 8.02 10.31 -12.72
N ALA A 209 7.97 9.22 -13.48
CA ALA A 209 7.11 8.07 -13.19
C ALA A 209 7.67 7.18 -12.06
N ALA A 210 9.01 6.98 -12.03
CA ALA A 210 9.66 6.10 -11.06
C ALA A 210 9.64 6.62 -9.62
N ILE A 211 9.93 7.91 -9.42
CA ILE A 211 10.12 8.50 -8.08
C ILE A 211 8.86 8.37 -7.21
N PRO A 212 7.65 8.77 -7.67
CA PRO A 212 6.44 8.57 -6.89
C PRO A 212 6.14 7.09 -6.61
N ALA A 213 6.42 6.21 -7.57
CA ALA A 213 6.17 4.78 -7.45
C ALA A 213 7.03 4.14 -6.36
N VAL A 214 8.35 4.43 -6.32
CA VAL A 214 9.26 3.89 -5.30
C VAL A 214 8.94 4.42 -3.91
N VAL A 215 8.63 5.70 -3.79
CA VAL A 215 8.25 6.30 -2.50
C VAL A 215 6.97 5.66 -1.97
N ALA A 216 5.95 5.56 -2.82
CA ALA A 216 4.68 4.94 -2.44
C ALA A 216 4.82 3.46 -2.10
N TYR A 217 5.60 2.69 -2.87
CA TYR A 217 5.89 1.29 -2.57
C TYR A 217 6.45 1.11 -1.16
N ASN A 218 7.44 1.91 -0.79
CA ASN A 218 8.08 1.83 0.52
C ASN A 218 7.13 2.23 1.66
N LEU A 219 6.35 3.30 1.50
CA LEU A 219 5.40 3.77 2.52
C LEU A 219 4.22 2.80 2.71
N ILE A 220 3.69 2.27 1.63
CA ILE A 220 2.62 1.26 1.66
C ILE A 220 3.14 -0.03 2.30
N GLY A 221 4.32 -0.51 1.89
CA GLY A 221 4.94 -1.69 2.48
C GLY A 221 5.21 -1.54 3.98
N ALA A 222 5.68 -0.37 4.44
CA ALA A 222 5.84 -0.09 5.86
C ALA A 222 4.50 -0.15 6.62
N SER A 223 3.43 0.42 6.04
CA SER A 223 2.10 0.37 6.63
C SER A 223 1.53 -1.05 6.71
N ILE A 224 1.78 -1.89 5.71
CA ILE A 224 1.34 -3.29 5.72
C ILE A 224 2.07 -4.09 6.80
N ARG A 225 3.39 -3.90 6.96
CA ARG A 225 4.16 -4.52 8.06
C ARG A 225 3.65 -4.08 9.43
N GLU A 226 3.27 -2.81 9.60
CA GLU A 226 2.63 -2.32 10.83
C GLU A 226 1.30 -3.06 11.10
N PHE A 227 0.48 -3.29 10.07
CA PHE A 227 -0.75 -4.08 10.21
C PHE A 227 -0.48 -5.54 10.57
N ALA A 228 0.55 -6.16 10.01
CA ALA A 228 0.94 -7.52 10.36
C ALA A 228 1.31 -7.63 11.85
N ALA A 229 2.19 -6.75 12.34
CA ALA A 229 2.55 -6.73 13.76
C ALA A 229 1.34 -6.49 14.68
N ARG A 230 0.44 -5.57 14.30
CA ARG A 230 -0.79 -5.32 15.07
C ARG A 230 -1.74 -6.52 15.06
N SER A 231 -1.75 -7.31 13.98
CA SER A 231 -2.55 -8.54 13.91
C SER A 231 -2.03 -9.60 14.85
N ASP A 232 -0.69 -9.72 14.99
CA ASP A 232 -0.06 -10.62 15.94
C ASP A 232 -0.38 -10.22 17.39
N ASP A 233 -0.21 -8.93 17.74
CA ASP A 233 -0.55 -8.41 19.07
C ASP A 233 -2.04 -8.64 19.39
N PHE A 234 -2.92 -8.38 18.44
CA PHE A 234 -4.36 -8.56 18.62
C PHE A 234 -4.73 -10.05 18.76
N SER A 235 -4.04 -10.95 18.07
CA SER A 235 -4.23 -12.39 18.21
C SER A 235 -3.95 -12.86 19.65
N LEU A 236 -2.91 -12.33 20.28
CA LEU A 236 -2.61 -12.62 21.69
C LEU A 236 -3.69 -12.08 22.63
N GLU A 237 -4.22 -10.87 22.34
CA GLU A 237 -5.31 -10.27 23.12
C GLU A 237 -6.60 -11.11 23.03
N VAL A 238 -6.92 -11.64 21.84
CA VAL A 238 -8.06 -12.54 21.64
C VAL A 238 -7.87 -13.86 22.38
N LEU A 239 -6.67 -14.47 22.31
CA LEU A 239 -6.37 -15.70 23.03
C LEU A 239 -6.55 -15.54 24.55
N ASN A 240 -6.03 -14.46 25.11
CA ASN A 240 -6.22 -14.15 26.54
C ASN A 240 -7.71 -14.02 26.90
N ALA A 241 -8.51 -13.37 26.04
CA ALA A 241 -9.93 -13.24 26.26
C ALA A 241 -10.68 -14.59 26.21
N VAL A 242 -10.26 -15.49 25.31
CA VAL A 242 -10.78 -16.86 25.22
C VAL A 242 -10.44 -17.66 26.48
N GLU A 243 -9.20 -17.61 26.97
CA GLU A 243 -8.76 -18.28 28.20
C GLU A 243 -9.54 -17.79 29.42
N HIS A 244 -9.70 -16.46 29.57
CA HIS A 244 -10.48 -15.91 30.67
C HIS A 244 -11.95 -16.33 30.63
N SER A 245 -12.56 -16.36 29.46
CA SER A 245 -13.96 -16.79 29.30
C SER A 245 -14.14 -18.28 29.68
N GLN A 246 -13.16 -19.10 29.35
CA GLN A 246 -13.15 -20.52 29.72
C GLN A 246 -12.98 -20.72 31.23
N ALA A 247 -12.04 -20.02 31.85
CA ALA A 247 -11.82 -20.08 33.29
C ALA A 247 -13.09 -19.68 34.08
N GLN A 248 -13.78 -18.64 33.65
CA GLN A 248 -15.06 -18.21 34.23
C GLN A 248 -16.15 -19.29 34.07
N ALA A 249 -16.29 -19.87 32.89
CA ALA A 249 -17.29 -20.93 32.67
C ALA A 249 -17.03 -22.17 33.56
N THR A 250 -15.77 -22.54 33.73
CA THR A 250 -15.36 -23.67 34.60
C THR A 250 -15.63 -23.37 36.06
N ALA A 251 -15.35 -22.15 36.51
CA ALA A 251 -15.62 -21.73 37.92
C ALA A 251 -17.12 -21.76 38.23
N VAL A 252 -17.97 -21.23 37.35
CA VAL A 252 -19.43 -21.28 37.50
C VAL A 252 -19.95 -22.71 37.52
N ALA A 253 -19.45 -23.58 36.63
CA ALA A 253 -19.85 -24.99 36.64
C ALA A 253 -19.43 -25.77 37.90
N ALA A 254 -18.34 -25.38 38.54
CA ALA A 254 -17.88 -25.96 39.79
C ALA A 254 -18.75 -25.49 40.99
N ASP A 255 -19.22 -24.24 40.98
CA ASP A 255 -20.08 -23.68 42.03
C ASP A 255 -21.51 -24.27 42.00
N VAL A 256 -22.05 -24.50 40.82
CA VAL A 256 -23.40 -25.13 40.63
C VAL A 256 -23.43 -26.61 41.07
N ARG A 257 -22.27 -27.27 41.21
CA ARG A 257 -22.17 -28.66 41.68
C ARG A 257 -21.99 -28.80 43.19
N ARG A 258 -21.85 -27.71 43.92
CA ARG A 258 -21.79 -27.68 45.39
C ARG A 258 -23.13 -27.36 45.98
#